data_a5068aeb64fe5ea7e7f0e80d01870c6a
#
_entry.id   a5068aeb64fe5ea7e7f0e80d01870c6a
#
_cell.length_a   1.000
_cell.length_b   1.000
_cell.length_c   1.000
_cell.angle_alpha   90.00
_cell.angle_beta   90.00
_cell.angle_gamma   90.00
#
_symmetry.space_group_name_H-M   'P 1'
#
loop_
_entity.id
_entity.type
_entity.pdbx_description
1 polymer ?
#
loop_
_entity_poly.entity_id
_entity_poly.type
_entity_poly.pdbx_seq_one_letter_code
_entity_poly.pdbx_strand_id
1 'polypeptide(L)'
;MSEEKYIPKSKIGQWFDSRLRLLSLMHHLRDYPTPKNLNYWWTFGGILTFCLITQIVTGLVLAMHYVAHVDLAFESIEHIMRNVNYGWLLRYVHANGASMFFLAVYIHIFRALFYGSYKSPREMIWILGMMIYILMMATAFMGYVLPWGQMSFWGATVITNLFSAIPLVGEGIVTWLWGGFAVANPTLTRFFSLHYFLPFLIFGLVVLHIWALHIPGNNNPVGIDIKKPSKDTVPFSPYIVVKDLYALIIFLIIFAGIVFFVPNILGHTDNYIKANPMRSEERRVGKECRSRWSPYH
;
A
#
# COMPACT_ATOMS: atom_id res chain seq x y z
N MET A 1 23.72 -25.45 17.83
CA MET A 1 24.83 -24.92 17.00
C MET A 1 25.18 -23.55 17.57
N SER A 2 26.42 -23.34 18.05
CA SER A 2 26.91 -22.01 18.45
C SER A 2 26.91 -21.14 17.21
N GLU A 3 26.07 -20.10 17.17
CA GLU A 3 26.13 -19.07 16.11
C GLU A 3 27.51 -18.43 16.18
N GLU A 4 28.34 -18.63 15.16
CA GLU A 4 29.59 -17.90 15.02
C GLU A 4 29.28 -16.41 15.01
N LYS A 5 29.75 -15.72 16.06
CA LYS A 5 29.51 -14.30 16.23
C LYS A 5 30.21 -13.54 15.11
N TYR A 6 29.44 -12.94 14.19
CA TYR A 6 30.03 -12.08 13.17
C TYR A 6 30.82 -10.92 13.80
N ILE A 7 32.05 -10.72 13.35
CA ILE A 7 32.91 -9.61 13.77
C ILE A 7 33.32 -8.81 12.53
N PRO A 8 32.92 -7.52 12.42
CA PRO A 8 33.30 -6.68 11.29
C PRO A 8 34.82 -6.56 11.14
N LYS A 9 35.32 -6.55 9.89
CA LYS A 9 36.76 -6.48 9.60
C LYS A 9 37.38 -5.10 9.91
N SER A 10 36.63 -4.00 9.80
CA SER A 10 37.16 -2.67 10.06
C SER A 10 36.92 -2.22 11.49
N LYS A 11 37.84 -1.43 12.05
CA LYS A 11 37.72 -0.84 13.41
C LYS A 11 36.45 0.04 13.53
N ILE A 12 36.11 0.81 12.48
CA ILE A 12 34.91 1.62 12.43
C ILE A 12 33.64 0.72 12.45
N GLY A 13 33.65 -0.35 11.67
CA GLY A 13 32.56 -1.34 11.67
C GLY A 13 32.36 -2.00 13.02
N GLN A 14 33.45 -2.37 13.70
CA GLN A 14 33.42 -2.94 15.06
C GLN A 14 32.85 -1.92 16.07
N TRP A 15 33.25 -0.66 15.96
CA TRP A 15 32.74 0.42 16.80
C TRP A 15 31.22 0.62 16.62
N PHE A 16 30.70 0.66 15.36
CA PHE A 16 29.30 0.74 15.09
C PHE A 16 28.55 -0.51 15.57
N ASP A 17 29.05 -1.68 15.24
CA ASP A 17 28.35 -2.93 15.53
C ASP A 17 28.29 -3.25 17.02
N SER A 18 29.32 -2.83 17.81
CA SER A 18 29.27 -2.96 19.26
C SER A 18 28.17 -2.14 19.95
N ARG A 19 27.60 -1.16 19.27
CA ARG A 19 26.55 -0.25 19.78
C ARG A 19 25.17 -0.52 19.19
N LEU A 20 25.07 -0.74 17.89
CA LEU A 20 23.79 -0.86 17.16
C LEU A 20 23.54 -2.26 16.60
N ARG A 21 24.56 -3.12 16.58
CA ARG A 21 24.53 -4.49 16.00
C ARG A 21 23.97 -4.57 14.57
N LEU A 22 24.05 -3.47 13.82
CA LEU A 22 23.48 -3.39 12.48
C LEU A 22 24.18 -4.31 11.49
N LEU A 23 25.52 -4.36 11.53
CA LEU A 23 26.29 -5.22 10.63
C LEU A 23 26.09 -6.69 10.95
N SER A 24 26.03 -7.04 12.24
CA SER A 24 25.66 -8.40 12.68
C SER A 24 24.26 -8.79 12.24
N LEU A 25 23.28 -7.88 12.35
CA LEU A 25 21.92 -8.10 11.88
C LEU A 25 21.88 -8.29 10.36
N MET A 26 22.57 -7.43 9.60
CA MET A 26 22.65 -7.56 8.14
C MET A 26 23.29 -8.88 7.71
N HIS A 27 24.35 -9.33 8.43
CA HIS A 27 24.99 -10.61 8.17
C HIS A 27 24.02 -11.77 8.46
N HIS A 28 23.31 -11.71 9.59
CA HIS A 28 22.31 -12.72 9.94
C HIS A 28 21.17 -12.79 8.89
N LEU A 29 20.66 -11.65 8.43
CA LEU A 29 19.63 -11.59 7.37
C LEU A 29 20.16 -12.10 6.03
N ARG A 30 21.42 -11.79 5.68
CA ARG A 30 22.06 -12.27 4.47
C ARG A 30 22.12 -13.79 4.41
N ASP A 31 22.56 -14.42 5.50
CA ASP A 31 22.82 -15.84 5.59
C ASP A 31 21.57 -16.63 6.09
N TYR A 32 20.44 -15.94 6.27
CA TYR A 32 19.20 -16.54 6.74
C TYR A 32 18.79 -17.75 5.86
N PRO A 33 18.58 -18.94 6.47
CA PRO A 33 18.28 -20.15 5.73
C PRO A 33 16.88 -20.09 5.11
N THR A 34 16.81 -20.08 3.80
CA THR A 34 15.55 -19.98 3.05
C THR A 34 15.31 -21.26 2.24
N PRO A 35 14.09 -21.79 2.19
CA PRO A 35 13.77 -22.99 1.39
C PRO A 35 14.18 -22.81 -0.08
N LYS A 36 14.95 -23.76 -0.63
CA LYS A 36 15.43 -23.69 -2.02
C LYS A 36 14.35 -23.82 -3.07
N ASN A 37 13.18 -24.37 -2.71
CA ASN A 37 12.06 -24.63 -3.61
C ASN A 37 11.03 -23.51 -3.70
N LEU A 38 11.34 -22.30 -3.14
CA LEU A 38 10.45 -21.15 -3.27
C LEU A 38 10.32 -20.74 -4.74
N ASN A 39 9.09 -20.52 -5.18
CA ASN A 39 8.77 -19.99 -6.51
C ASN A 39 8.56 -18.47 -6.47
N TYR A 40 8.29 -17.85 -7.60
CA TYR A 40 8.13 -16.38 -7.71
C TYR A 40 6.92 -15.80 -6.95
N TRP A 41 5.95 -16.61 -6.51
CA TRP A 41 4.87 -16.13 -5.64
C TRP A 41 5.38 -15.64 -4.27
N TRP A 42 6.57 -16.05 -3.85
CA TRP A 42 7.19 -15.58 -2.59
C TRP A 42 7.86 -14.21 -2.72
N THR A 43 8.13 -13.72 -3.94
CA THR A 43 8.78 -12.42 -4.18
C THR A 43 7.84 -11.22 -3.93
N PHE A 44 6.52 -11.45 -3.88
CA PHE A 44 5.56 -10.38 -3.66
C PHE A 44 5.71 -9.64 -2.33
N GLY A 45 6.29 -10.25 -1.29
CA GLY A 45 6.64 -9.56 -0.05
C GLY A 45 7.68 -8.45 -0.26
N GLY A 46 8.70 -8.72 -1.06
CA GLY A 46 9.71 -7.72 -1.46
C GLY A 46 9.12 -6.60 -2.32
N ILE A 47 8.28 -6.95 -3.31
CA ILE A 47 7.55 -5.97 -4.14
C ILE A 47 6.68 -5.05 -3.28
N LEU A 48 5.95 -5.59 -2.30
CA LEU A 48 5.11 -4.81 -1.40
C LEU A 48 5.92 -3.85 -0.53
N THR A 49 7.10 -4.26 -0.08
CA THR A 49 8.01 -3.38 0.67
C THR A 49 8.48 -2.21 -0.20
N PHE A 50 8.83 -2.48 -1.46
CA PHE A 50 9.17 -1.45 -2.43
C PHE A 50 7.99 -0.49 -2.67
N CYS A 51 6.78 -1.02 -2.88
CA CYS A 51 5.57 -0.21 -3.05
C CYS A 51 5.33 0.70 -1.84
N LEU A 52 5.43 0.18 -0.60
CA LEU A 52 5.24 0.98 0.61
C LEU A 52 6.24 2.14 0.69
N ILE A 53 7.53 1.87 0.45
CA ILE A 53 8.56 2.92 0.45
C ILE A 53 8.25 3.97 -0.62
N THR A 54 7.90 3.54 -1.82
CA THR A 54 7.55 4.44 -2.93
C THR A 54 6.33 5.31 -2.58
N GLN A 55 5.28 4.73 -1.98
CA GLN A 55 4.10 5.49 -1.56
C GLN A 55 4.45 6.52 -0.47
N ILE A 56 5.24 6.15 0.52
CA ILE A 56 5.65 7.09 1.58
C ILE A 56 6.48 8.23 0.98
N VAL A 57 7.51 7.92 0.18
CA VAL A 57 8.41 8.95 -0.38
C VAL A 57 7.64 9.90 -1.30
N THR A 58 6.85 9.37 -2.23
CA THR A 58 6.06 10.21 -3.15
C THR A 58 4.98 11.00 -2.41
N GLY A 59 4.34 10.41 -1.41
CA GLY A 59 3.34 11.07 -0.56
C GLY A 59 3.91 12.22 0.24
N LEU A 60 5.10 12.07 0.82
CA LEU A 60 5.79 13.15 1.53
C LEU A 60 6.08 14.34 0.62
N VAL A 61 6.57 14.09 -0.60
CA VAL A 61 6.86 15.17 -1.56
C VAL A 61 5.57 15.84 -2.04
N LEU A 62 4.51 15.06 -2.32
CA LEU A 62 3.20 15.61 -2.70
C LEU A 62 2.60 16.48 -1.59
N ALA A 63 2.74 16.06 -0.32
CA ALA A 63 2.24 16.81 0.83
C ALA A 63 2.89 18.18 1.00
N MET A 64 4.11 18.40 0.47
CA MET A 64 4.78 19.71 0.50
C MET A 64 4.07 20.76 -0.39
N HIS A 65 3.26 20.33 -1.34
CA HIS A 65 2.58 21.18 -2.32
C HIS A 65 1.05 21.13 -2.21
N TYR A 66 0.51 20.15 -1.50
CA TYR A 66 -0.93 19.92 -1.36
C TYR A 66 -1.54 20.82 -0.27
N VAL A 67 -2.74 21.34 -0.52
CA VAL A 67 -3.49 22.15 0.44
C VAL A 67 -4.79 21.46 0.81
N ALA A 68 -4.92 21.05 2.07
CA ALA A 68 -6.10 20.33 2.59
C ALA A 68 -7.26 21.28 2.91
N HIS A 69 -7.83 21.92 1.90
CA HIS A 69 -8.98 22.83 2.00
C HIS A 69 -9.92 22.62 0.82
N VAL A 70 -11.23 22.55 1.04
CA VAL A 70 -12.22 22.21 0.01
C VAL A 70 -12.18 23.11 -1.22
N ASP A 71 -11.83 24.39 -1.05
CA ASP A 71 -11.72 25.33 -2.16
C ASP A 71 -10.40 25.23 -2.92
N LEU A 72 -9.32 24.72 -2.27
CA LEU A 72 -7.95 24.75 -2.77
C LEU A 72 -7.39 23.36 -3.11
N ALA A 73 -7.96 22.29 -2.59
CA ALA A 73 -7.40 20.94 -2.74
C ALA A 73 -7.28 20.55 -4.21
N PHE A 74 -8.35 20.71 -4.98
CA PHE A 74 -8.36 20.39 -6.42
C PHE A 74 -7.35 21.24 -7.18
N GLU A 75 -7.33 22.55 -6.94
CA GLU A 75 -6.39 23.49 -7.56
C GLU A 75 -4.93 23.17 -7.20
N SER A 76 -4.67 22.75 -5.95
CA SER A 76 -3.32 22.36 -5.54
C SER A 76 -2.82 21.11 -6.27
N ILE A 77 -3.70 20.14 -6.56
CA ILE A 77 -3.36 18.99 -7.39
C ILE A 77 -3.09 19.41 -8.85
N GLU A 78 -3.91 20.31 -9.43
CA GLU A 78 -3.65 20.85 -10.77
C GLU A 78 -2.32 21.62 -10.81
N HIS A 79 -2.00 22.39 -9.77
CA HIS A 79 -0.72 23.07 -9.63
C HIS A 79 0.46 22.08 -9.60
N ILE A 80 0.35 20.99 -8.82
CA ILE A 80 1.36 19.91 -8.80
C ILE A 80 1.54 19.34 -10.19
N MET A 81 0.44 19.03 -10.88
CA MET A 81 0.49 18.39 -12.20
C MET A 81 1.12 19.26 -13.29
N ARG A 82 0.94 20.58 -13.22
CA ARG A 82 1.28 21.50 -14.33
C ARG A 82 2.50 22.36 -14.06
N ASN A 83 2.71 22.79 -12.81
CA ASN A 83 3.65 23.85 -12.47
C ASN A 83 4.85 23.36 -11.65
N VAL A 84 4.73 22.23 -10.94
CA VAL A 84 5.85 21.64 -10.19
C VAL A 84 6.70 20.78 -11.12
N ASN A 85 8.02 20.96 -11.11
CA ASN A 85 8.94 20.16 -11.88
C ASN A 85 8.79 18.66 -11.52
N TYR A 86 8.47 17.82 -12.54
CA TYR A 86 8.17 16.39 -12.36
C TYR A 86 6.98 16.10 -11.44
N GLY A 87 6.17 17.09 -11.08
CA GLY A 87 5.00 16.91 -10.23
C GLY A 87 3.99 15.93 -10.81
N TRP A 88 3.77 15.97 -12.14
CA TRP A 88 2.96 15.00 -12.86
C TRP A 88 3.46 13.56 -12.65
N LEU A 89 4.77 13.33 -12.69
CA LEU A 89 5.36 12.02 -12.49
C LEU A 89 5.13 11.53 -11.06
N LEU A 90 5.42 12.37 -10.07
CA LEU A 90 5.17 12.07 -8.66
C LEU A 90 3.71 11.73 -8.39
N ARG A 91 2.79 12.53 -8.96
CA ARG A 91 1.34 12.32 -8.81
C ARG A 91 0.89 11.00 -9.45
N TYR A 92 1.34 10.68 -10.67
CA TYR A 92 1.01 9.43 -11.33
C TYR A 92 1.67 8.21 -10.68
N VAL A 93 2.92 8.32 -10.23
CA VAL A 93 3.59 7.25 -9.47
C VAL A 93 2.84 6.97 -8.18
N HIS A 94 2.38 8.00 -7.46
CA HIS A 94 1.62 7.84 -6.23
C HIS A 94 0.23 7.21 -6.49
N ALA A 95 -0.54 7.74 -7.41
CA ALA A 95 -1.91 7.28 -7.68
C ALA A 95 -1.96 5.88 -8.30
N ASN A 96 -1.18 5.63 -9.37
CA ASN A 96 -1.12 4.31 -9.99
C ASN A 96 -0.38 3.31 -9.10
N GLY A 97 0.62 3.79 -8.34
CA GLY A 97 1.34 3.00 -7.37
C GLY A 97 0.44 2.43 -6.28
N ALA A 98 -0.57 3.18 -5.83
CA ALA A 98 -1.59 2.67 -4.91
C ALA A 98 -2.35 1.48 -5.52
N SER A 99 -2.80 1.58 -6.78
CA SER A 99 -3.48 0.48 -7.46
C SER A 99 -2.58 -0.75 -7.64
N MET A 100 -1.34 -0.54 -8.04
CA MET A 100 -0.34 -1.62 -8.19
C MET A 100 0.02 -2.25 -6.85
N PHE A 101 0.01 -1.49 -5.77
CA PHE A 101 0.20 -1.98 -4.41
C PHE A 101 -0.93 -2.94 -4.01
N PHE A 102 -2.19 -2.59 -4.31
CA PHE A 102 -3.34 -3.48 -4.08
C PHE A 102 -3.28 -4.74 -4.93
N LEU A 103 -2.90 -4.64 -6.21
CA LEU A 103 -2.70 -5.81 -7.05
C LEU A 103 -1.67 -6.77 -6.42
N ALA A 104 -0.53 -6.23 -6.00
CA ALA A 104 0.53 -7.03 -5.39
C ALA A 104 0.09 -7.65 -4.05
N VAL A 105 -0.66 -6.92 -3.19
CA VAL A 105 -1.13 -7.45 -1.91
C VAL A 105 -2.19 -8.55 -2.09
N TYR A 106 -3.07 -8.43 -3.07
CA TYR A 106 -4.01 -9.51 -3.38
C TYR A 106 -3.28 -10.80 -3.75
N ILE A 107 -2.28 -10.72 -4.62
CA ILE A 107 -1.46 -11.87 -4.98
C ILE A 107 -0.75 -12.44 -3.74
N HIS A 108 -0.22 -11.58 -2.88
CA HIS A 108 0.44 -11.98 -1.63
C HIS A 108 -0.52 -12.70 -0.66
N ILE A 109 -1.73 -12.19 -0.48
CA ILE A 109 -2.77 -12.81 0.36
C ILE A 109 -3.23 -14.15 -0.25
N PHE A 110 -3.56 -14.17 -1.56
CA PHE A 110 -4.01 -15.39 -2.22
C PHE A 110 -2.94 -16.48 -2.21
N ARG A 111 -1.66 -16.11 -2.36
CA ARG A 111 -0.55 -17.06 -2.17
C ARG A 111 -0.56 -17.64 -0.76
N ALA A 112 -0.75 -16.81 0.27
CA ALA A 112 -0.78 -17.29 1.65
C ALA A 112 -1.96 -18.24 1.91
N LEU A 113 -3.13 -17.95 1.34
CA LEU A 113 -4.31 -18.83 1.42
C LEU A 113 -4.09 -20.14 0.66
N PHE A 114 -3.62 -20.05 -0.59
CA PHE A 114 -3.44 -21.23 -1.45
C PHE A 114 -2.44 -22.23 -0.86
N TYR A 115 -1.31 -21.74 -0.35
CA TYR A 115 -0.27 -22.61 0.21
C TYR A 115 -0.42 -22.86 1.73
N GLY A 116 -1.51 -22.40 2.35
CA GLY A 116 -1.75 -22.62 3.78
C GLY A 116 -0.74 -21.90 4.69
N SER A 117 -0.13 -20.80 4.23
CA SER A 117 0.90 -20.07 4.99
C SER A 117 0.36 -19.33 6.23
N TYR A 118 -0.96 -19.34 6.44
CA TYR A 118 -1.64 -18.80 7.61
C TYR A 118 -1.78 -19.78 8.78
N LYS A 119 -1.49 -21.08 8.53
CA LYS A 119 -1.61 -22.14 9.52
C LYS A 119 -0.43 -22.14 10.50
N SER A 120 -0.63 -22.81 11.64
CA SER A 120 0.40 -22.99 12.66
C SER A 120 1.75 -23.41 12.06
N PRO A 121 2.86 -22.80 12.50
CA PRO A 121 3.02 -21.80 13.58
C PRO A 121 3.05 -20.35 13.07
N ARG A 122 2.35 -20.01 11.98
CA ARG A 122 2.44 -18.70 11.26
C ARG A 122 1.20 -17.82 11.44
N GLU A 123 0.36 -18.09 12.43
CA GLU A 123 -0.90 -17.37 12.68
C GLU A 123 -0.65 -15.88 12.95
N MET A 124 0.39 -15.55 13.75
CA MET A 124 0.72 -14.16 14.05
C MET A 124 1.16 -13.39 12.80
N ILE A 125 1.84 -14.02 11.87
CA ILE A 125 2.19 -13.41 10.57
C ILE A 125 0.91 -13.06 9.80
N TRP A 126 -0.06 -13.96 9.79
CA TRP A 126 -1.35 -13.74 9.14
C TRP A 126 -2.15 -12.61 9.79
N ILE A 127 -2.26 -12.60 11.12
CA ILE A 127 -2.99 -11.57 11.87
C ILE A 127 -2.38 -10.18 11.61
N LEU A 128 -1.06 -10.04 11.72
CA LEU A 128 -0.36 -8.79 11.41
C LEU A 128 -0.57 -8.36 9.95
N GLY A 129 -0.52 -9.31 9.01
CA GLY A 129 -0.80 -9.06 7.60
C GLY A 129 -2.21 -8.55 7.35
N MET A 130 -3.23 -9.11 8.03
CA MET A 130 -4.61 -8.65 7.93
C MET A 130 -4.81 -7.26 8.55
N MET A 131 -4.13 -6.95 9.65
CA MET A 131 -4.14 -5.59 10.23
C MET A 131 -3.55 -4.57 9.25
N ILE A 132 -2.40 -4.89 8.63
CA ILE A 132 -1.77 -4.07 7.60
C ILE A 132 -2.74 -3.85 6.43
N TYR A 133 -3.40 -4.90 5.97
CA TYR A 133 -4.34 -4.81 4.84
C TYR A 133 -5.53 -3.90 5.14
N ILE A 134 -6.13 -3.99 6.33
CA ILE A 134 -7.24 -3.11 6.76
C ILE A 134 -6.79 -1.65 6.81
N LEU A 135 -5.63 -1.39 7.41
CA LEU A 135 -5.07 -0.03 7.47
C LEU A 135 -4.70 0.50 6.08
N MET A 136 -4.23 -0.37 5.18
CA MET A 136 -3.92 -0.02 3.80
C MET A 136 -5.20 0.38 3.03
N MET A 137 -6.31 -0.35 3.21
CA MET A 137 -7.62 0.02 2.64
C MET A 137 -8.07 1.40 3.15
N ALA A 138 -8.01 1.63 4.46
CA ALA A 138 -8.37 2.91 5.06
C ALA A 138 -7.48 4.05 4.53
N THR A 139 -6.17 3.82 4.46
CA THR A 139 -5.21 4.80 3.93
C THR A 139 -5.52 5.15 2.47
N ALA A 140 -5.71 4.16 1.62
CA ALA A 140 -5.97 4.38 0.20
C ALA A 140 -7.32 5.08 -0.03
N PHE A 141 -8.35 4.70 0.71
CA PHE A 141 -9.65 5.38 0.64
C PHE A 141 -9.53 6.86 0.99
N MET A 142 -8.91 7.19 2.12
CA MET A 142 -8.70 8.58 2.50
C MET A 142 -7.86 9.34 1.46
N GLY A 143 -6.80 8.72 0.92
CA GLY A 143 -5.96 9.29 -0.13
C GLY A 143 -6.71 9.58 -1.43
N TYR A 144 -7.69 8.73 -1.78
CA TYR A 144 -8.54 8.94 -2.95
C TYR A 144 -9.48 10.15 -2.78
N VAL A 145 -9.83 10.50 -1.55
CA VAL A 145 -10.67 11.67 -1.25
C VAL A 145 -9.90 12.99 -1.39
N LEU A 146 -8.60 13.01 -1.14
CA LEU A 146 -7.79 14.23 -1.06
C LEU A 146 -7.81 15.12 -2.31
N PRO A 147 -7.84 14.60 -3.56
CA PRO A 147 -7.91 15.46 -4.74
C PRO A 147 -9.17 16.30 -4.83
N TRP A 148 -10.19 16.00 -4.06
CA TRP A 148 -11.46 16.70 -4.02
C TRP A 148 -12.13 16.82 -5.40
N GLY A 149 -11.98 15.77 -6.22
CA GLY A 149 -12.71 15.60 -7.45
C GLY A 149 -14.14 15.08 -7.21
N GLN A 150 -14.92 14.97 -8.26
CA GLN A 150 -16.32 14.54 -8.19
C GLN A 150 -16.44 13.12 -7.58
N MET A 151 -15.60 12.18 -8.01
CA MET A 151 -15.57 10.84 -7.44
C MET A 151 -15.04 10.82 -6.00
N SER A 152 -14.09 11.71 -5.65
CA SER A 152 -13.57 11.84 -4.29
C SER A 152 -14.68 12.21 -3.31
N PHE A 153 -15.45 13.23 -3.62
CA PHE A 153 -16.54 13.75 -2.79
C PHE A 153 -17.68 12.72 -2.62
N TRP A 154 -18.17 12.19 -3.74
CA TRP A 154 -19.28 11.24 -3.69
C TRP A 154 -18.86 9.88 -3.15
N GLY A 155 -17.63 9.44 -3.44
CA GLY A 155 -17.04 8.25 -2.82
C GLY A 155 -16.92 8.39 -1.30
N ALA A 156 -16.46 9.55 -0.81
CA ALA A 156 -16.42 9.83 0.62
C ALA A 156 -17.83 9.78 1.24
N THR A 157 -18.80 10.44 0.62
CA THR A 157 -20.19 10.49 1.11
C THR A 157 -20.82 9.10 1.21
N VAL A 158 -20.71 8.29 0.15
CA VAL A 158 -21.35 6.97 0.09
C VAL A 158 -20.64 5.98 1.06
N ILE A 159 -19.31 5.88 0.99
CA ILE A 159 -18.57 4.88 1.75
C ILE A 159 -18.62 5.17 3.25
N THR A 160 -18.49 6.43 3.65
CA THR A 160 -18.57 6.77 5.08
C THR A 160 -19.99 6.61 5.62
N ASN A 161 -21.01 6.90 4.79
CA ASN A 161 -22.41 6.72 5.21
C ASN A 161 -22.78 5.24 5.43
N LEU A 162 -22.04 4.28 4.86
CA LEU A 162 -22.26 2.85 5.16
C LEU A 162 -22.10 2.52 6.65
N PHE A 163 -21.28 3.27 7.38
CA PHE A 163 -21.13 3.09 8.82
C PHE A 163 -22.42 3.41 9.59
N SER A 164 -23.35 4.20 9.04
CA SER A 164 -24.64 4.48 9.70
C SER A 164 -25.50 3.22 9.90
N ALA A 165 -25.24 2.17 9.12
CA ALA A 165 -25.93 0.87 9.27
C ALA A 165 -25.53 0.10 10.55
N ILE A 166 -24.49 0.54 11.27
CA ILE A 166 -24.08 -0.09 12.53
C ILE A 166 -25.07 0.34 13.62
N PRO A 167 -25.80 -0.62 14.25
CA PRO A 167 -26.78 -0.29 15.28
C PRO A 167 -26.17 0.51 16.44
N LEU A 168 -26.91 1.46 16.97
CA LEU A 168 -26.61 2.28 18.15
C LEU A 168 -25.50 3.33 17.96
N VAL A 169 -24.43 3.02 17.24
CA VAL A 169 -23.23 3.89 17.18
C VAL A 169 -22.97 4.45 15.78
N GLY A 170 -23.62 3.92 14.76
CA GLY A 170 -23.30 4.20 13.35
C GLY A 170 -23.40 5.69 12.98
N GLU A 171 -24.48 6.37 13.35
CA GLU A 171 -24.64 7.80 13.09
C GLU A 171 -23.58 8.65 13.81
N GLY A 172 -23.23 8.27 15.05
CA GLY A 172 -22.15 8.91 15.79
C GLY A 172 -20.79 8.76 15.10
N ILE A 173 -20.51 7.57 14.56
CA ILE A 173 -19.28 7.32 13.78
C ILE A 173 -19.25 8.18 12.51
N VAL A 174 -20.35 8.25 11.75
CA VAL A 174 -20.44 9.06 10.53
C VAL A 174 -20.23 10.54 10.83
N THR A 175 -20.94 11.07 11.83
CA THR A 175 -20.81 12.47 12.27
C THR A 175 -19.39 12.77 12.74
N TRP A 176 -18.77 11.83 13.45
CA TRP A 176 -17.36 11.97 13.86
C TRP A 176 -16.42 11.95 12.66
N LEU A 177 -16.59 11.04 11.70
CA LEU A 177 -15.78 10.98 10.47
C LEU A 177 -15.90 12.26 9.64
N TRP A 178 -17.12 12.76 9.46
CA TRP A 178 -17.35 13.98 8.69
C TRP A 178 -16.88 15.25 9.42
N GLY A 179 -16.89 15.21 10.75
CA GLY A 179 -16.66 16.40 11.57
C GLY A 179 -17.80 17.40 11.54
N GLY A 180 -19.00 16.92 11.22
CA GLY A 180 -20.24 17.66 11.07
C GLY A 180 -21.34 16.78 10.50
N PHE A 181 -22.36 17.39 9.94
CA PHE A 181 -23.55 16.68 9.41
C PHE A 181 -23.45 16.38 7.88
N ALA A 182 -22.33 16.78 7.25
CA ALA A 182 -22.07 16.52 5.83
C ALA A 182 -20.57 16.44 5.57
N VAL A 183 -20.22 15.80 4.45
CA VAL A 183 -18.83 15.78 3.93
C VAL A 183 -18.45 17.21 3.53
N ALA A 184 -17.47 17.79 4.23
CA ALA A 184 -17.06 19.17 4.07
C ALA A 184 -15.57 19.35 4.44
N ASN A 185 -15.15 20.59 4.67
CA ASN A 185 -13.75 20.89 5.01
C ASN A 185 -13.21 20.11 6.22
N PRO A 186 -13.95 19.94 7.33
CA PRO A 186 -13.46 19.11 8.45
C PRO A 186 -13.18 17.66 8.05
N THR A 187 -13.97 17.08 7.16
CA THR A 187 -13.75 15.73 6.61
C THR A 187 -12.43 15.66 5.87
N LEU A 188 -12.20 16.60 4.95
CA LEU A 188 -10.99 16.65 4.13
C LEU A 188 -9.74 16.80 4.99
N THR A 189 -9.77 17.70 5.97
CA THR A 189 -8.64 17.93 6.88
C THR A 189 -8.31 16.69 7.73
N ARG A 190 -9.33 16.01 8.26
CA ARG A 190 -9.16 14.76 9.01
C ARG A 190 -8.58 13.65 8.14
N PHE A 191 -9.12 13.51 6.93
CA PHE A 191 -8.65 12.48 5.98
C PHE A 191 -7.22 12.73 5.53
N PHE A 192 -6.83 13.99 5.34
CA PHE A 192 -5.44 14.33 5.07
C PHE A 192 -4.52 13.93 6.23
N SER A 193 -4.89 14.30 7.46
CA SER A 193 -4.08 14.00 8.65
C SER A 193 -3.91 12.49 8.85
N LEU A 194 -5.00 11.72 8.72
CA LEU A 194 -4.97 10.27 8.87
C LEU A 194 -4.24 9.58 7.70
N HIS A 195 -4.47 10.03 6.46
CA HIS A 195 -3.76 9.50 5.29
C HIS A 195 -2.25 9.71 5.39
N TYR A 196 -1.83 10.86 5.92
CA TYR A 196 -0.42 11.16 6.15
C TYR A 196 0.19 10.31 7.27
N PHE A 197 -0.55 10.08 8.34
CA PHE A 197 -0.07 9.35 9.53
C PHE A 197 -0.05 7.82 9.35
N LEU A 198 -1.11 7.24 8.77
CA LEU A 198 -1.28 5.78 8.72
C LEU A 198 -0.16 5.03 7.98
N PRO A 199 0.47 5.54 6.90
CA PRO A 199 1.60 4.87 6.26
C PRO A 199 2.78 4.60 7.21
N PHE A 200 3.03 5.45 8.18
CA PHE A 200 4.10 5.23 9.18
C PHE A 200 3.70 4.15 10.19
N LEU A 201 2.43 4.09 10.58
CA LEU A 201 1.91 3.00 11.39
C LEU A 201 1.99 1.67 10.63
N ILE A 202 1.60 1.65 9.35
CA ILE A 202 1.72 0.49 8.47
C ILE A 202 3.19 0.06 8.37
N PHE A 203 4.13 0.99 8.20
CA PHE A 203 5.55 0.69 8.16
C PHE A 203 6.02 -0.01 9.45
N GLY A 204 5.62 0.48 10.61
CA GLY A 204 5.91 -0.17 11.90
C GLY A 204 5.35 -1.59 11.98
N LEU A 205 4.11 -1.79 11.54
CA LEU A 205 3.49 -3.13 11.49
C LEU A 205 4.17 -4.05 10.48
N VAL A 206 4.65 -3.53 9.33
CA VAL A 206 5.42 -4.31 8.36
C VAL A 206 6.74 -4.80 8.97
N VAL A 207 7.42 -3.97 9.75
CA VAL A 207 8.63 -4.40 10.49
C VAL A 207 8.29 -5.54 11.44
N LEU A 208 7.19 -5.45 12.19
CA LEU A 208 6.73 -6.54 13.07
C LEU A 208 6.30 -7.79 12.29
N HIS A 209 5.67 -7.62 11.12
CA HIS A 209 5.27 -8.73 10.25
C HIS A 209 6.47 -9.51 9.71
N ILE A 210 7.50 -8.78 9.27
CA ILE A 210 8.77 -9.38 8.82
C ILE A 210 9.50 -10.05 10.01
N TRP A 211 9.50 -9.40 11.17
CA TRP A 211 10.07 -9.99 12.39
C TRP A 211 9.37 -11.31 12.74
N ALA A 212 8.04 -11.31 12.76
CA ALA A 212 7.24 -12.51 13.03
C ALA A 212 7.52 -13.63 12.02
N LEU A 213 7.82 -13.31 10.75
CA LEU A 213 8.21 -14.28 9.73
C LEU A 213 9.55 -14.97 10.06
N HIS A 214 10.50 -14.25 10.64
CA HIS A 214 11.83 -14.80 10.94
C HIS A 214 11.82 -15.79 12.11
N ILE A 215 10.76 -15.84 12.92
CA ILE A 215 10.65 -16.78 14.06
C ILE A 215 10.38 -18.21 13.57
N PRO A 216 9.26 -18.53 12.88
CA PRO A 216 8.99 -19.87 12.37
C PRO A 216 9.61 -20.13 10.98
N GLY A 217 10.10 -19.10 10.29
CA GLY A 217 10.61 -19.19 8.93
C GLY A 217 9.54 -19.28 7.84
N ASN A 218 10.01 -19.25 6.60
CA ASN A 218 9.14 -19.31 5.42
C ASN A 218 8.45 -20.67 5.31
N ASN A 219 7.15 -20.64 4.93
CA ASN A 219 6.50 -21.79 4.31
C ASN A 219 7.11 -22.08 2.92
N ASN A 220 6.80 -23.21 2.32
CA ASN A 220 7.26 -23.58 0.99
C ASN A 220 6.12 -24.20 0.16
N PRO A 221 6.28 -24.35 -1.18
CA PRO A 221 5.20 -24.79 -2.06
C PRO A 221 4.62 -26.18 -1.78
N VAL A 222 5.38 -27.05 -1.12
CA VAL A 222 4.92 -28.41 -0.79
C VAL A 222 4.38 -28.54 0.64
N GLY A 223 4.46 -27.45 1.45
CA GLY A 223 3.94 -27.44 2.81
C GLY A 223 4.64 -28.39 3.79
N ILE A 224 5.84 -28.86 3.45
CA ILE A 224 6.62 -29.79 4.27
C ILE A 224 7.67 -29.02 5.05
N ASP A 225 7.72 -29.23 6.37
CA ASP A 225 8.72 -28.60 7.21
C ASP A 225 10.14 -29.07 6.84
N ILE A 226 11.08 -28.12 6.89
CA ILE A 226 12.48 -28.38 6.59
C ILE A 226 13.11 -29.17 7.73
N LYS A 227 13.38 -30.44 7.47
CA LYS A 227 13.98 -31.35 8.47
C LYS A 227 15.52 -31.21 8.57
N LYS A 228 16.19 -30.84 7.48
CA LYS A 228 17.62 -30.70 7.38
C LYS A 228 17.98 -29.38 6.70
N PRO A 229 18.13 -28.26 7.46
CA PRO A 229 18.40 -26.95 6.88
C PRO A 229 19.53 -26.95 5.84
N SER A 230 20.64 -27.61 6.12
CA SER A 230 21.81 -27.65 5.22
C SER A 230 21.57 -28.31 3.85
N LYS A 231 20.55 -29.16 3.71
CA LYS A 231 20.20 -29.82 2.43
C LYS A 231 19.06 -29.12 1.68
N ASP A 232 18.12 -28.54 2.40
CA ASP A 232 16.84 -28.05 1.85
C ASP A 232 16.75 -26.54 1.85
N THR A 233 17.77 -25.84 2.33
CA THR A 233 17.86 -24.38 2.33
C THR A 233 19.04 -23.87 1.53
N VAL A 234 18.92 -22.61 1.14
CA VAL A 234 19.99 -21.77 0.59
C VAL A 234 20.07 -20.48 1.41
N PRO A 235 21.22 -19.82 1.48
CA PRO A 235 21.30 -18.47 2.06
C PRO A 235 20.35 -17.53 1.33
N PHE A 236 19.74 -16.59 2.07
CA PHE A 236 18.85 -15.59 1.48
C PHE A 236 19.57 -14.80 0.37
N SER A 237 20.78 -14.35 0.65
CA SER A 237 21.63 -13.69 -0.34
C SER A 237 22.77 -14.63 -0.81
N PRO A 238 23.06 -14.69 -2.13
CA PRO A 238 22.48 -13.89 -3.22
C PRO A 238 21.22 -14.46 -3.86
N TYR A 239 20.90 -15.74 -3.62
CA TYR A 239 19.94 -16.49 -4.45
C TYR A 239 18.52 -15.88 -4.43
N ILE A 240 17.94 -15.69 -3.23
CA ILE A 240 16.60 -15.12 -3.09
C ILE A 240 16.60 -13.64 -3.48
N VAL A 241 17.61 -12.88 -3.10
CA VAL A 241 17.74 -11.46 -3.47
C VAL A 241 17.71 -11.28 -4.99
N VAL A 242 18.41 -12.12 -5.75
CA VAL A 242 18.40 -12.08 -7.22
C VAL A 242 17.01 -12.40 -7.79
N LYS A 243 16.30 -13.38 -7.21
CA LYS A 243 14.92 -13.71 -7.61
C LYS A 243 13.96 -12.56 -7.31
N ASP A 244 14.06 -11.95 -6.15
CA ASP A 244 13.23 -10.81 -5.75
C ASP A 244 13.50 -9.61 -6.66
N LEU A 245 14.77 -9.32 -6.96
CA LEU A 245 15.17 -8.24 -7.87
C LEU A 245 14.63 -8.48 -9.29
N TYR A 246 14.71 -9.70 -9.80
CA TYR A 246 14.16 -10.05 -11.12
C TYR A 246 12.65 -9.82 -11.18
N ALA A 247 11.90 -10.28 -10.18
CA ALA A 247 10.46 -10.08 -10.11
C ALA A 247 10.10 -8.59 -9.96
N LEU A 248 10.89 -7.83 -9.17
CA LEU A 248 10.73 -6.39 -9.00
C LEU A 248 10.97 -5.65 -10.33
N ILE A 249 11.98 -6.03 -11.12
CA ILE A 249 12.24 -5.40 -12.43
C ILE A 249 11.05 -5.61 -13.36
N ILE A 250 10.48 -6.82 -13.43
CA ILE A 250 9.29 -7.09 -14.24
C ILE A 250 8.11 -6.22 -13.77
N PHE A 251 7.88 -6.15 -12.46
CA PHE A 251 6.85 -5.31 -11.88
C PHE A 251 7.06 -3.83 -12.25
N LEU A 252 8.30 -3.33 -12.18
CA LEU A 252 8.65 -1.95 -12.53
C LEU A 252 8.47 -1.64 -14.02
N ILE A 253 8.75 -2.58 -14.91
CA ILE A 253 8.49 -2.41 -16.35
C ILE A 253 6.99 -2.22 -16.61
N ILE A 254 6.14 -3.06 -16.00
CA ILE A 254 4.68 -2.95 -16.12
C ILE A 254 4.20 -1.62 -15.51
N PHE A 255 4.68 -1.28 -14.33
CA PHE A 255 4.32 -0.06 -13.62
C PHE A 255 4.74 1.19 -14.41
N ALA A 256 5.97 1.23 -14.93
CA ALA A 256 6.45 2.31 -15.78
C ALA A 256 5.61 2.42 -17.08
N GLY A 257 5.24 1.28 -17.66
CA GLY A 257 4.34 1.25 -18.81
C GLY A 257 3.00 1.94 -18.51
N ILE A 258 2.41 1.70 -17.35
CA ILE A 258 1.18 2.38 -16.92
C ILE A 258 1.44 3.88 -16.73
N VAL A 259 2.46 4.24 -15.95
CA VAL A 259 2.74 5.66 -15.59
C VAL A 259 3.05 6.52 -16.79
N PHE A 260 3.83 6.01 -17.75
CA PHE A 260 4.31 6.82 -18.88
C PHE A 260 3.41 6.79 -20.11
N PHE A 261 2.66 5.70 -20.34
CA PHE A 261 1.90 5.55 -21.60
C PHE A 261 0.38 5.60 -21.39
N VAL A 262 -0.13 5.15 -20.25
CA VAL A 262 -1.58 5.09 -19.98
C VAL A 262 -1.94 5.50 -18.54
N PRO A 263 -1.46 6.65 -18.04
CA PRO A 263 -1.50 7.00 -16.61
C PRO A 263 -2.92 7.11 -16.02
N ASN A 264 -3.93 7.26 -16.85
CA ASN A 264 -5.32 7.45 -16.43
C ASN A 264 -6.18 6.17 -16.55
N ILE A 265 -5.60 5.05 -17.04
CA ILE A 265 -6.36 3.81 -17.29
C ILE A 265 -6.96 3.19 -16.02
N LEU A 266 -6.31 3.40 -14.87
CA LEU A 266 -6.76 2.88 -13.58
C LEU A 266 -7.66 3.87 -12.81
N GLY A 267 -8.01 5.00 -13.42
CA GLY A 267 -8.84 6.05 -12.82
C GLY A 267 -10.15 6.27 -13.57
N HIS A 268 -11.12 6.90 -12.89
CA HIS A 268 -12.38 7.34 -13.50
C HIS A 268 -12.22 8.78 -14.03
N THR A 269 -12.89 9.12 -15.15
CA THR A 269 -12.83 10.46 -15.78
C THR A 269 -13.30 11.58 -14.84
N ASP A 270 -14.28 11.31 -13.98
CA ASP A 270 -14.82 12.28 -13.03
C ASP A 270 -13.87 12.63 -11.87
N ASN A 271 -12.73 11.93 -11.75
CA ASN A 271 -11.64 12.36 -10.85
C ASN A 271 -11.00 13.69 -11.27
N TYR A 272 -11.13 14.07 -12.55
CA TYR A 272 -10.59 15.29 -13.15
C TYR A 272 -11.61 16.43 -13.24
N ILE A 273 -12.75 16.28 -12.56
CA ILE A 273 -13.80 17.29 -12.43
C ILE A 273 -13.86 17.70 -10.96
N LYS A 274 -13.72 19.00 -10.66
CA LYS A 274 -13.83 19.52 -9.29
C LYS A 274 -15.14 19.11 -8.64
N ALA A 275 -15.09 18.75 -7.37
CA ALA A 275 -16.28 18.34 -6.61
C ALA A 275 -17.37 19.39 -6.62
N ASN A 276 -18.58 18.95 -6.93
CA ASN A 276 -19.79 19.78 -6.86
C ASN A 276 -20.89 19.02 -6.09
N PRO A 277 -21.21 19.45 -4.86
CA PRO A 277 -22.22 18.82 -4.03
C PRO A 277 -23.63 18.79 -4.65
N MET A 278 -23.90 19.70 -5.59
CA MET A 278 -25.21 19.80 -6.26
C MET A 278 -25.36 18.82 -7.44
N ARG A 279 -24.29 18.13 -7.84
CA ARG A 279 -24.26 17.26 -9.01
C ARG A 279 -23.96 15.82 -8.60
N SER A 280 -24.99 15.04 -8.28
CA SER A 280 -24.81 13.62 -7.97
C SER A 280 -24.53 12.79 -9.23
N GLU A 281 -23.71 11.76 -9.10
CA GLU A 281 -23.41 10.77 -10.15
C GLU A 281 -24.69 10.06 -10.64
N GLU A 282 -25.63 9.79 -9.74
CA GLU A 282 -26.90 9.15 -10.06
C GLU A 282 -27.74 9.92 -11.10
N ARG A 283 -27.62 11.25 -11.14
CA ARG A 283 -28.30 12.07 -12.16
C ARG A 283 -27.69 11.89 -13.56
N ARG A 284 -26.40 11.54 -13.67
CA ARG A 284 -25.77 11.25 -14.97
C ARG A 284 -26.26 9.92 -15.53
N VAL A 285 -26.21 8.86 -14.71
CA VAL A 285 -26.71 7.53 -15.12
C VAL A 285 -28.18 7.61 -15.54
N GLY A 286 -28.99 8.34 -14.81
CA GLY A 286 -30.42 8.54 -15.19
C GLY A 286 -30.64 9.32 -16.50
N LYS A 287 -29.74 10.26 -16.85
CA LYS A 287 -29.81 10.98 -18.14
C LYS A 287 -29.32 10.13 -19.30
N GLU A 288 -28.30 9.36 -19.15
CA GLU A 288 -27.79 8.45 -20.18
C GLU A 288 -28.77 7.31 -20.44
N CYS A 289 -29.42 6.77 -19.42
CA CYS A 289 -30.49 5.80 -19.57
C CYS A 289 -31.73 6.42 -20.29
N ARG A 290 -32.13 7.66 -19.97
CA ARG A 290 -33.25 8.33 -20.65
C ARG A 290 -32.92 8.65 -22.09
N SER A 291 -31.70 9.04 -22.45
CA SER A 291 -31.32 9.32 -23.83
C SER A 291 -31.28 8.07 -24.73
N ARG A 292 -30.97 6.90 -24.15
CA ARG A 292 -30.97 5.60 -24.85
C ARG A 292 -32.39 5.01 -25.04
N TRP A 293 -33.36 5.45 -24.25
CA TRP A 293 -34.74 4.93 -24.31
C TRP A 293 -35.76 5.95 -24.89
N SER A 294 -35.28 7.00 -25.51
CA SER A 294 -36.19 7.93 -26.23
C SER A 294 -36.60 7.29 -27.57
N PRO A 295 -37.89 6.99 -27.79
CA PRO A 295 -38.35 6.35 -29.03
C PRO A 295 -38.44 7.29 -30.22
N TYR A 296 -37.93 8.52 -30.12
CA TYR A 296 -37.95 9.52 -31.18
C TYR A 296 -36.54 10.04 -31.46
N HIS A 297 -35.84 9.33 -32.32
CA HIS A 297 -34.89 9.83 -33.30
C HIS A 297 -34.92 8.96 -34.52
#